data_9b6222a6038fac2fc2dee53512bf8aa0
#
_entry.id   9b6222a6038fac2fc2dee53512bf8aa0
#
_cell.length_a   1.000
_cell.length_b   1.000
_cell.length_c   1.000
_cell.angle_alpha   90.00
_cell.angle_beta   90.00
_cell.angle_gamma   90.00
#
_symmetry.space_group_name_H-M   'P 1'
#
loop_
_entity.id
_entity.type
_entity.pdbx_description
1 polymer ?
#
loop_
_entity_poly.entity_id
_entity_poly.type
_entity_poly.pdbx_seq_one_letter_code
_entity_poly.pdbx_strand_id
1 'polypeptide(L)'
;MKKDIGEHIISKLDLPDIVKILSDELSGSELNTILLEVFNRRIQQETPSSLLNKYEGNKLVKPANIDVLRYKEQELTCYKVLASRGFEPIEHSPAAQLGTSSVVATVDQKKVLTALRNTEMQADPTNATALHYASLKKKGGLDSRTYNYSNISRIIRTQVFDNPNFTPHFSVICLISCGKDTGSFNFEKEELLKHLTASYDVLRSYSFEHI
;
A
#
# COMPACT_ATOMS: atom_id res chain seq x y z
N MET A 1 -31.53 7.68 -6.16
CA MET A 1 -30.44 6.77 -6.49
C MET A 1 -29.41 7.54 -7.32
N LYS A 2 -28.18 7.71 -6.82
CA LYS A 2 -27.07 8.20 -7.68
C LYS A 2 -26.81 7.10 -8.70
N LYS A 3 -27.04 7.35 -10.01
CA LYS A 3 -26.61 6.45 -11.08
C LYS A 3 -25.11 6.19 -10.88
N ASP A 4 -24.69 4.94 -10.93
CA ASP A 4 -23.27 4.60 -10.93
C ASP A 4 -22.62 5.29 -12.15
N ILE A 5 -21.55 6.03 -11.90
CA ILE A 5 -20.81 6.76 -12.95
C ILE A 5 -20.33 5.77 -14.03
N GLY A 6 -19.94 4.55 -13.62
CA GLY A 6 -19.55 3.47 -14.54
C GLY A 6 -20.68 3.09 -15.49
N GLU A 7 -21.89 2.88 -14.98
CA GLU A 7 -23.06 2.56 -15.79
C GLU A 7 -23.39 3.67 -16.80
N HIS A 8 -23.25 4.93 -16.39
CA HIS A 8 -23.45 6.07 -17.29
C HIS A 8 -22.43 6.10 -18.44
N ILE A 9 -21.15 5.83 -18.15
CA ILE A 9 -20.10 5.79 -19.16
C ILE A 9 -20.34 4.63 -20.14
N ILE A 10 -20.66 3.45 -19.64
CA ILE A 10 -20.95 2.25 -20.43
C ILE A 10 -22.13 2.51 -21.38
N SER A 11 -23.21 3.08 -20.85
CA SER A 11 -24.39 3.46 -21.66
C SER A 11 -24.05 4.47 -22.77
N LYS A 12 -23.18 5.44 -22.48
CA LYS A 12 -22.72 6.43 -23.47
C LYS A 12 -21.90 5.81 -24.60
N LEU A 13 -21.15 4.75 -24.31
CA LEU A 13 -20.29 4.07 -25.29
C LEU A 13 -21.06 3.05 -26.14
N ASP A 14 -22.31 2.72 -25.77
CA ASP A 14 -23.11 1.65 -26.39
C ASP A 14 -22.37 0.29 -26.40
N LEU A 15 -21.66 0.01 -25.29
CA LEU A 15 -20.90 -1.22 -25.09
C LEU A 15 -21.27 -1.84 -23.73
N PRO A 16 -22.49 -2.39 -23.59
CA PRO A 16 -23.03 -2.81 -22.28
C PRO A 16 -22.17 -3.89 -21.61
N ASP A 17 -21.55 -4.78 -22.39
CA ASP A 17 -20.79 -5.91 -21.87
C ASP A 17 -19.28 -5.63 -21.71
N ILE A 18 -18.82 -4.41 -21.97
CA ILE A 18 -17.38 -4.11 -21.99
C ILE A 18 -16.66 -4.48 -20.69
N VAL A 19 -17.27 -4.21 -19.53
CA VAL A 19 -16.68 -4.54 -18.24
C VAL A 19 -16.59 -6.06 -18.07
N LYS A 20 -17.66 -6.78 -18.41
CA LYS A 20 -17.70 -8.24 -18.34
C LYS A 20 -16.65 -8.87 -19.24
N ILE A 21 -16.54 -8.42 -20.49
CA ILE A 21 -15.53 -8.92 -21.44
C ILE A 21 -14.11 -8.69 -20.86
N LEU A 22 -13.82 -7.49 -20.37
CA LEU A 22 -12.50 -7.17 -19.85
C LEU A 22 -12.18 -7.86 -18.53
N SER A 23 -13.17 -8.15 -17.66
CA SER A 23 -12.95 -8.78 -16.35
C SER A 23 -13.00 -10.30 -16.39
N ASP A 24 -13.86 -10.89 -17.19
CA ASP A 24 -14.22 -12.31 -17.08
C ASP A 24 -13.74 -13.15 -18.27
N GLU A 25 -13.66 -12.54 -19.47
CA GLU A 25 -13.34 -13.28 -20.70
C GLU A 25 -11.85 -13.18 -21.08
N LEU A 26 -11.15 -12.16 -20.57
CA LEU A 26 -9.71 -11.98 -20.80
C LEU A 26 -8.88 -12.53 -19.65
N SER A 27 -7.82 -13.23 -19.98
CA SER A 27 -6.77 -13.51 -18.99
C SER A 27 -6.11 -12.21 -18.51
N GLY A 28 -5.52 -12.22 -17.31
CA GLY A 28 -4.80 -11.05 -16.79
C GLY A 28 -3.68 -10.57 -17.74
N SER A 29 -3.06 -11.46 -18.52
CA SER A 29 -2.04 -11.11 -19.52
C SER A 29 -2.63 -10.39 -20.71
N GLU A 30 -3.76 -10.85 -21.23
CA GLU A 30 -4.47 -10.24 -22.36
C GLU A 30 -5.01 -8.87 -21.99
N LEU A 31 -5.64 -8.75 -20.82
CA LEU A 31 -6.09 -7.47 -20.29
C LEU A 31 -4.93 -6.47 -20.17
N ASN A 32 -3.79 -6.88 -19.60
CA ASN A 32 -2.61 -6.03 -19.50
C ASN A 32 -2.12 -5.57 -20.87
N THR A 33 -2.11 -6.45 -21.86
CA THR A 33 -1.68 -6.12 -23.23
C THR A 33 -2.57 -5.06 -23.84
N ILE A 34 -3.88 -5.20 -23.72
CA ILE A 34 -4.85 -4.22 -24.22
C ILE A 34 -4.69 -2.87 -23.49
N LEU A 35 -4.60 -2.88 -22.16
CA LEU A 35 -4.46 -1.66 -21.39
C LEU A 35 -3.14 -0.92 -21.70
N LEU A 36 -2.02 -1.64 -21.91
CA LEU A 36 -0.76 -1.04 -22.34
C LEU A 36 -0.88 -0.35 -23.70
N GLU A 37 -1.57 -0.99 -24.65
CA GLU A 37 -1.82 -0.38 -25.96
C GLU A 37 -2.70 0.88 -25.85
N VAL A 38 -3.74 0.85 -25.03
CA VAL A 38 -4.59 2.02 -24.76
C VAL A 38 -3.77 3.17 -24.18
N PHE A 39 -2.92 2.91 -23.18
CA PHE A 39 -2.07 3.95 -22.59
C PHE A 39 -1.03 4.45 -23.57
N ASN A 40 -0.41 3.58 -24.37
CA ASN A 40 0.54 3.96 -25.39
C ASN A 40 -0.09 4.96 -26.39
N ARG A 41 -1.26 4.67 -26.93
CA ARG A 41 -2.00 5.57 -27.82
C ARG A 41 -2.34 6.91 -27.17
N ARG A 42 -2.73 6.91 -25.91
CA ARG A 42 -3.03 8.14 -25.16
C ARG A 42 -1.79 9.00 -24.96
N ILE A 43 -0.63 8.39 -24.66
CA ILE A 43 0.62 9.10 -24.43
C ILE A 43 1.15 9.71 -25.72
N GLN A 44 0.99 9.06 -26.86
CA GLN A 44 1.40 9.60 -28.17
C GLN A 44 0.72 10.92 -28.53
N GLN A 45 -0.40 11.26 -27.90
CA GLN A 45 -1.12 12.51 -28.08
C GLN A 45 -0.66 13.62 -27.10
N GLU A 46 0.22 13.29 -26.14
CA GLU A 46 0.68 14.25 -25.14
C GLU A 46 1.85 15.08 -25.64
N THR A 47 1.87 16.33 -25.22
CA THR A 47 3.00 17.23 -25.38
C THR A 47 3.63 17.54 -24.01
N PRO A 48 4.88 18.01 -23.95
CA PRO A 48 5.48 18.44 -22.68
C PRO A 48 4.65 19.50 -21.95
N SER A 49 4.03 20.42 -22.67
CA SER A 49 3.17 21.45 -22.09
C SER A 49 1.87 20.87 -21.51
N SER A 50 1.20 19.97 -22.23
CA SER A 50 -0.02 19.32 -21.71
C SER A 50 0.30 18.43 -20.50
N LEU A 51 1.45 17.77 -20.50
CA LEU A 51 1.90 16.95 -19.37
C LEU A 51 2.20 17.81 -18.15
N LEU A 52 2.84 18.98 -18.32
CA LEU A 52 3.10 19.92 -17.23
C LEU A 52 1.80 20.39 -16.59
N ASN A 53 0.80 20.79 -17.38
CA ASN A 53 -0.49 21.23 -16.87
C ASN A 53 -1.19 20.11 -16.06
N LYS A 54 -1.13 18.87 -16.54
CA LYS A 54 -1.66 17.71 -15.82
C LYS A 54 -0.91 17.46 -14.50
N TYR A 55 0.42 17.57 -14.54
CA TYR A 55 1.26 17.45 -13.35
C TYR A 55 0.88 18.51 -12.30
N GLU A 56 0.68 19.76 -12.70
CA GLU A 56 0.30 20.84 -11.78
C GLU A 56 -1.02 20.58 -11.04
N GLY A 57 -1.99 19.97 -11.71
CA GLY A 57 -3.29 19.60 -11.12
C GLY A 57 -3.30 18.30 -10.31
N ASN A 58 -2.27 17.47 -10.42
CA ASN A 58 -2.29 16.13 -9.80
C ASN A 58 -1.55 16.10 -8.46
N LYS A 59 -2.29 16.09 -7.36
CA LYS A 59 -1.73 16.03 -6.00
C LYS A 59 -0.99 14.70 -5.69
N LEU A 60 -1.33 13.62 -6.38
CA LEU A 60 -0.75 12.29 -6.11
C LEU A 60 0.73 12.18 -6.50
N VAL A 61 1.21 13.04 -7.39
CA VAL A 61 2.56 12.97 -7.96
C VAL A 61 3.50 14.08 -7.47
N LYS A 62 3.03 14.93 -6.55
CA LYS A 62 3.84 16.02 -6.02
C LYS A 62 4.88 15.53 -5.02
N PRO A 63 6.08 16.14 -4.98
CA PRO A 63 7.03 15.88 -3.90
C PRO A 63 6.43 16.23 -2.54
N ALA A 64 6.86 15.52 -1.49
CA ALA A 64 6.55 15.92 -0.12
C ALA A 64 7.43 17.11 0.28
N ASN A 65 6.86 18.05 1.02
CA ASN A 65 7.61 19.17 1.61
C ASN A 65 8.15 18.74 2.98
N ILE A 66 9.27 18.05 3.01
CA ILE A 66 9.93 17.53 4.22
C ILE A 66 11.44 17.76 4.14
N ASP A 67 12.09 17.87 5.31
CA ASP A 67 13.53 17.72 5.42
C ASP A 67 13.91 16.24 5.23
N VAL A 68 14.41 15.90 4.05
CA VAL A 68 14.68 14.53 3.65
C VAL A 68 15.78 13.88 4.50
N LEU A 69 16.82 14.62 4.85
CA LEU A 69 17.94 14.06 5.64
C LEU A 69 17.47 13.72 7.05
N ARG A 70 16.87 14.67 7.73
CA ARG A 70 16.27 14.46 9.06
C ARG A 70 15.26 13.32 9.05
N TYR A 71 14.44 13.27 8.01
CA TYR A 71 13.45 12.21 7.86
C TYR A 71 14.09 10.81 7.74
N LYS A 72 15.16 10.67 6.94
CA LYS A 72 15.87 9.39 6.78
C LYS A 72 16.64 8.98 8.06
N GLU A 73 17.19 9.93 8.81
CA GLU A 73 17.78 9.67 10.12
C GLU A 73 16.71 9.14 11.10
N GLN A 74 15.52 9.71 11.06
CA GLN A 74 14.39 9.26 11.86
C GLN A 74 13.95 7.84 11.49
N GLU A 75 13.81 7.52 10.19
CA GLU A 75 13.49 6.16 9.74
C GLU A 75 14.53 5.16 10.24
N LEU A 76 15.82 5.47 10.11
CA LEU A 76 16.90 4.60 10.58
C LEU A 76 16.84 4.39 12.09
N THR A 77 16.54 5.44 12.86
CA THR A 77 16.39 5.37 14.31
C THR A 77 15.23 4.44 14.68
N CYS A 78 14.10 4.56 14.02
CA CYS A 78 12.96 3.66 14.19
C CYS A 78 13.36 2.19 13.97
N TYR A 79 14.00 1.89 12.86
CA TYR A 79 14.43 0.52 12.57
C TYR A 79 15.38 -0.03 13.64
N LYS A 80 16.34 0.76 14.11
CA LYS A 80 17.26 0.36 15.19
C LYS A 80 16.52 0.04 16.50
N VAL A 81 15.56 0.89 16.89
CA VAL A 81 14.75 0.67 18.09
C VAL A 81 13.90 -0.59 17.93
N LEU A 82 13.22 -0.75 16.80
CA LEU A 82 12.36 -1.91 16.54
C LEU A 82 13.16 -3.21 16.48
N ALA A 83 14.33 -3.20 15.84
CA ALA A 83 15.23 -4.35 15.80
C ALA A 83 15.71 -4.75 17.20
N SER A 84 16.02 -3.79 18.09
CA SER A 84 16.39 -4.07 19.48
C SER A 84 15.26 -4.71 20.29
N ARG A 85 14.01 -4.56 19.84
CA ARG A 85 12.80 -5.21 20.40
C ARG A 85 12.43 -6.51 19.71
N GLY A 86 13.29 -7.02 18.82
CA GLY A 86 13.13 -8.31 18.14
C GLY A 86 12.20 -8.25 16.93
N PHE A 87 11.94 -7.08 16.35
CA PHE A 87 11.28 -6.95 15.06
C PHE A 87 12.32 -6.94 13.94
N GLU A 88 12.23 -7.92 13.05
CA GLU A 88 13.09 -8.03 11.87
C GLU A 88 12.68 -6.98 10.84
N PRO A 89 13.59 -6.10 10.41
CA PRO A 89 13.30 -5.13 9.37
C PRO A 89 13.05 -5.83 8.03
N ILE A 90 11.98 -5.45 7.34
CA ILE A 90 11.68 -5.92 5.99
C ILE A 90 11.39 -4.73 5.07
N GLU A 91 12.03 -4.70 3.90
CA GLU A 91 11.74 -3.71 2.86
C GLU A 91 10.85 -4.34 1.80
N HIS A 92 9.68 -3.76 1.60
CA HIS A 92 8.74 -4.22 0.57
C HIS A 92 8.94 -3.47 -0.74
N SER A 93 8.56 -4.12 -1.84
CA SER A 93 8.34 -3.41 -3.10
C SER A 93 7.27 -2.32 -2.91
N PRO A 94 7.40 -1.14 -3.54
CA PRO A 94 6.34 -0.13 -3.53
C PRO A 94 5.05 -0.61 -4.22
N ALA A 95 5.14 -1.66 -5.02
CA ALA A 95 3.99 -2.34 -5.63
C ALA A 95 3.69 -3.65 -4.90
N ALA A 96 2.40 -3.91 -4.70
CA ALA A 96 1.86 -5.16 -4.18
C ALA A 96 1.10 -5.92 -5.28
N GLN A 97 0.80 -7.19 -5.04
CA GLN A 97 -0.08 -7.97 -5.92
C GLN A 97 -1.48 -7.35 -5.94
N LEU A 98 -2.10 -7.23 -7.10
CA LEU A 98 -3.47 -6.74 -7.23
C LEU A 98 -4.41 -7.55 -6.31
N GLY A 99 -5.20 -6.85 -5.51
CA GLY A 99 -6.08 -7.46 -4.52
C GLY A 99 -5.45 -7.61 -3.13
N THR A 100 -4.18 -7.27 -2.93
CA THR A 100 -3.56 -7.33 -1.59
C THR A 100 -4.37 -6.55 -0.56
N SER A 101 -4.84 -5.35 -0.92
CA SER A 101 -5.63 -4.52 0.01
C SER A 101 -7.08 -4.95 0.16
N SER A 102 -7.69 -5.55 -0.87
CA SER A 102 -9.13 -5.86 -0.89
C SER A 102 -9.45 -7.33 -0.56
N VAL A 103 -8.50 -8.25 -0.76
CA VAL A 103 -8.68 -9.68 -0.49
C VAL A 103 -8.05 -10.08 0.86
N VAL A 104 -6.87 -9.57 1.19
CA VAL A 104 -6.22 -9.84 2.49
C VAL A 104 -6.85 -9.00 3.60
N ALA A 105 -7.28 -7.78 3.29
CA ALA A 105 -8.07 -6.93 4.18
C ALA A 105 -9.41 -6.53 3.53
N THR A 106 -10.18 -5.68 4.19
CA THR A 106 -11.52 -5.27 3.76
C THR A 106 -11.54 -3.88 3.09
N VAL A 107 -10.43 -3.47 2.50
CA VAL A 107 -10.32 -2.16 1.83
C VAL A 107 -11.00 -2.24 0.46
N ASP A 108 -11.85 -1.28 0.14
CA ASP A 108 -12.47 -1.17 -1.18
C ASP A 108 -11.38 -0.89 -2.23
N GLN A 109 -11.29 -1.74 -3.27
CA GLN A 109 -10.29 -1.63 -4.34
C GLN A 109 -10.34 -0.27 -5.06
N LYS A 110 -11.49 0.40 -5.11
CA LYS A 110 -11.63 1.76 -5.68
C LYS A 110 -10.84 2.83 -4.90
N LYS A 111 -10.43 2.54 -3.67
CA LYS A 111 -9.61 3.43 -2.83
C LYS A 111 -8.12 3.18 -2.96
N VAL A 112 -7.73 2.17 -3.71
CA VAL A 112 -6.33 1.78 -3.92
C VAL A 112 -5.88 2.24 -5.31
N LEU A 113 -4.66 2.73 -5.41
CA LEU A 113 -4.08 3.08 -6.70
C LEU A 113 -3.67 1.82 -7.45
N THR A 114 -4.55 1.34 -8.31
CA THR A 114 -4.31 0.17 -9.15
C THR A 114 -3.33 0.52 -10.27
N ALA A 115 -2.38 -0.37 -10.51
CA ALA A 115 -1.40 -0.26 -11.58
C ALA A 115 -1.56 -1.40 -12.60
N LEU A 116 -0.83 -1.31 -13.72
CA LEU A 116 -0.78 -2.39 -14.70
C LEU A 116 0.02 -3.59 -14.16
N ARG A 117 0.05 -4.70 -14.92
CA ARG A 117 0.78 -5.93 -14.61
C ARG A 117 0.27 -6.66 -13.38
N ASN A 118 -1.05 -6.61 -13.15
CA ASN A 118 -1.71 -7.22 -12.00
C ASN A 118 -1.13 -6.76 -10.66
N THR A 119 -0.82 -5.47 -10.56
CA THR A 119 -0.28 -4.87 -9.35
C THR A 119 -1.14 -3.70 -8.86
N GLU A 120 -0.92 -3.32 -7.62
CA GLU A 120 -1.43 -2.09 -7.02
C GLU A 120 -0.30 -1.41 -6.25
N MET A 121 -0.39 -0.09 -6.07
CA MET A 121 0.53 0.60 -5.17
C MET A 121 0.23 0.18 -3.73
N GLN A 122 1.28 -0.05 -2.95
CA GLN A 122 1.14 -0.47 -1.57
C GLN A 122 0.34 0.58 -0.77
N ALA A 123 -0.85 0.19 -0.30
CA ALA A 123 -1.72 1.04 0.50
C ALA A 123 -1.61 0.75 2.01
N ASP A 124 -1.19 -0.48 2.35
CA ASP A 124 -0.94 -0.94 3.71
C ASP A 124 0.13 -2.04 3.70
N PRO A 125 1.32 -1.80 4.29
CA PRO A 125 2.40 -2.78 4.33
C PRO A 125 2.06 -4.04 5.15
N THR A 126 1.11 -3.98 6.09
CA THR A 126 0.71 -5.15 6.88
C THR A 126 0.17 -6.26 6.01
N ASN A 127 -0.64 -5.91 5.01
CA ASN A 127 -1.23 -6.88 4.09
C ASN A 127 -0.16 -7.53 3.18
N ALA A 128 0.80 -6.73 2.71
CA ALA A 128 1.91 -7.24 1.90
C ALA A 128 2.80 -8.19 2.73
N THR A 129 3.06 -7.86 3.99
CA THR A 129 3.83 -8.73 4.90
C THR A 129 3.07 -10.03 5.22
N ALA A 130 1.76 -9.95 5.45
CA ALA A 130 0.94 -11.14 5.68
C ALA A 130 0.96 -12.10 4.49
N LEU A 131 0.86 -11.56 3.27
CA LEU A 131 0.95 -12.34 2.04
C LEU A 131 2.36 -12.95 1.85
N HIS A 132 3.41 -12.19 2.14
CA HIS A 132 4.79 -12.67 2.11
C HIS A 132 5.00 -13.82 3.09
N TYR A 133 4.59 -13.65 4.35
CA TYR A 133 4.64 -14.71 5.37
C TYR A 133 3.89 -15.97 4.94
N ALA A 134 2.67 -15.82 4.44
CA ALA A 134 1.87 -16.94 3.94
C ALA A 134 2.57 -17.69 2.81
N SER A 135 3.24 -16.98 1.91
CA SER A 135 4.05 -17.57 0.84
C SER A 135 5.24 -18.36 1.36
N LEU A 136 5.98 -17.82 2.34
CA LEU A 136 7.09 -18.53 2.99
C LEU A 136 6.61 -19.80 3.70
N LYS A 137 5.51 -19.69 4.46
CA LYS A 137 4.89 -20.82 5.16
C LYS A 137 4.47 -21.92 4.20
N LYS A 138 3.83 -21.56 3.09
CA LYS A 138 3.40 -22.52 2.05
C LYS A 138 4.58 -23.28 1.44
N LYS A 139 5.74 -22.64 1.32
CA LYS A 139 6.97 -23.25 0.79
C LYS A 139 7.74 -24.09 1.81
N GLY A 140 7.27 -24.18 3.06
CA GLY A 140 7.96 -24.89 4.13
C GLY A 140 9.23 -24.18 4.65
N GLY A 141 9.38 -22.91 4.35
CA GLY A 141 10.56 -22.10 4.74
C GLY A 141 10.52 -21.54 6.16
N LEU A 142 9.50 -21.85 6.95
CA LEU A 142 9.31 -21.33 8.30
C LEU A 142 9.23 -22.46 9.32
N ASP A 143 9.89 -22.28 10.46
CA ASP A 143 9.71 -23.11 11.64
C ASP A 143 8.46 -22.69 12.46
N SER A 144 8.29 -23.23 13.66
CA SER A 144 7.12 -22.98 14.52
C SER A 144 7.24 -21.75 15.42
N ARG A 145 8.33 -20.97 15.29
CA ARG A 145 8.52 -19.75 16.10
C ARG A 145 7.57 -18.63 15.68
N THR A 146 7.42 -17.65 16.53
CA THR A 146 6.80 -16.36 16.15
C THR A 146 7.78 -15.53 15.34
N TYR A 147 7.29 -14.98 14.24
CA TYR A 147 8.03 -14.05 13.37
C TYR A 147 7.48 -12.64 13.58
N ASN A 148 8.35 -11.72 13.92
CA ASN A 148 8.01 -10.32 14.16
C ASN A 148 8.72 -9.47 13.11
N TYR A 149 7.96 -8.75 12.30
CA TYR A 149 8.49 -7.90 11.25
C TYR A 149 8.19 -6.43 11.54
N SER A 150 9.13 -5.57 11.16
CA SER A 150 8.92 -4.13 11.08
C SER A 150 9.14 -3.63 9.66
N ASN A 151 8.31 -2.72 9.21
CA ASN A 151 8.43 -2.09 7.91
C ASN A 151 8.13 -0.59 8.01
N ILE A 152 8.88 0.21 7.26
CA ILE A 152 8.59 1.63 7.07
C ILE A 152 8.45 1.87 5.57
N SER A 153 7.22 1.94 5.09
CA SER A 153 6.94 2.11 3.67
C SER A 153 6.26 3.43 3.38
N ARG A 154 6.66 4.04 2.26
CA ARG A 154 5.93 5.18 1.72
C ARG A 154 4.75 4.68 0.92
N ILE A 155 3.55 5.00 1.39
CA ILE A 155 2.29 4.58 0.79
C ILE A 155 1.59 5.75 0.10
N ILE A 156 0.66 5.43 -0.81
CA ILE A 156 -0.21 6.40 -1.47
C ILE A 156 -1.66 6.07 -1.13
N ARG A 157 -2.41 7.09 -0.71
CA ARG A 157 -3.86 7.00 -0.53
C ARG A 157 -4.56 7.97 -1.46
N THR A 158 -5.51 7.46 -2.25
CA THR A 158 -6.25 8.24 -3.25
C THR A 158 -7.35 9.10 -2.65
N GLN A 159 -7.56 9.05 -1.34
CA GLN A 159 -8.55 9.87 -0.65
C GLN A 159 -8.22 11.35 -0.77
N VAL A 160 -9.24 12.15 -1.02
CA VAL A 160 -9.10 13.62 -0.99
C VAL A 160 -9.04 14.08 0.46
N PHE A 161 -8.00 14.82 0.80
CA PHE A 161 -7.87 15.49 2.09
C PHE A 161 -8.12 17.00 1.90
N ASP A 162 -9.00 17.56 2.70
CA ASP A 162 -9.31 18.99 2.68
C ASP A 162 -8.23 19.82 3.40
N ASN A 163 -7.39 19.17 4.22
CA ASN A 163 -6.30 19.84 4.92
C ASN A 163 -5.09 20.05 3.97
N PRO A 164 -4.65 21.30 3.74
CA PRO A 164 -3.54 21.60 2.84
C PRO A 164 -2.18 21.04 3.32
N ASN A 165 -2.07 20.71 4.61
CA ASN A 165 -0.84 20.11 5.16
C ASN A 165 -0.77 18.59 4.97
N PHE A 166 -1.83 17.95 4.49
CA PHE A 166 -1.83 16.52 4.20
C PHE A 166 -1.44 16.27 2.75
N THR A 167 -0.47 15.38 2.58
CA THR A 167 -0.07 14.86 1.27
C THR A 167 -0.72 13.49 1.04
N PRO A 168 -1.08 13.16 -0.21
CA PRO A 168 -1.64 11.84 -0.54
C PRO A 168 -0.69 10.68 -0.30
N HIS A 169 0.61 10.96 -0.15
CA HIS A 169 1.64 9.95 0.12
C HIS A 169 2.44 10.31 1.37
N PHE A 170 2.63 9.35 2.23
CA PHE A 170 3.32 9.48 3.51
C PHE A 170 3.90 8.13 3.91
N SER A 171 4.83 8.11 4.87
CA SER A 171 5.33 6.85 5.39
C SER A 171 4.53 6.38 6.58
N VAL A 172 4.42 5.06 6.66
CA VAL A 172 3.77 4.34 7.75
C VAL A 172 4.77 3.36 8.36
N ILE A 173 4.87 3.36 9.67
CA ILE A 173 5.57 2.32 10.42
C ILE A 173 4.58 1.22 10.71
N CYS A 174 4.91 0.00 10.32
CA CYS A 174 4.09 -1.18 10.56
C CYS A 174 4.85 -2.21 11.38
N LEU A 175 4.19 -2.77 12.37
CA LEU A 175 4.64 -3.90 13.15
C LEU A 175 3.70 -5.08 12.92
N ILE A 176 4.26 -6.24 12.67
CA ILE A 176 3.48 -7.44 12.34
C ILE A 176 4.08 -8.62 13.06
N SER A 177 3.22 -9.36 13.77
CA SER A 177 3.56 -10.63 14.38
C SER A 177 2.80 -11.76 13.72
N CYS A 178 3.51 -12.80 13.34
CA CYS A 178 2.97 -13.99 12.70
C CYS A 178 3.39 -15.22 13.50
N GLY A 179 2.44 -16.02 13.95
CA GLY A 179 2.74 -17.18 14.78
C GLY A 179 1.58 -18.17 14.82
N LYS A 180 1.69 -19.13 15.73
CA LYS A 180 0.66 -20.11 15.98
C LYS A 180 -0.27 -19.59 17.08
N ASP A 181 -1.58 -19.72 16.88
CA ASP A 181 -2.55 -19.49 17.94
C ASP A 181 -2.28 -20.44 19.13
N THR A 182 -2.16 -19.86 20.31
CA THR A 182 -1.95 -20.58 21.58
C THR A 182 -3.23 -20.71 22.40
N GLY A 183 -4.36 -20.30 21.85
CA GLY A 183 -5.68 -20.33 22.48
C GLY A 183 -5.95 -19.17 23.45
N SER A 184 -7.21 -18.89 23.72
CA SER A 184 -7.66 -17.86 24.67
C SER A 184 -7.12 -16.46 24.40
N PHE A 185 -6.83 -16.14 23.13
CA PHE A 185 -6.19 -14.91 22.69
C PHE A 185 -4.83 -14.63 23.36
N ASN A 186 -4.10 -15.65 23.78
CA ASN A 186 -2.82 -15.44 24.46
C ASN A 186 -1.77 -14.90 23.50
N PHE A 187 -1.69 -15.46 22.28
CA PHE A 187 -0.80 -14.97 21.25
C PHE A 187 -1.04 -13.48 20.94
N GLU A 188 -2.29 -13.10 20.71
CA GLU A 188 -2.66 -11.73 20.39
C GLU A 188 -2.34 -10.76 21.52
N LYS A 189 -2.59 -11.15 22.78
CA LYS A 189 -2.29 -10.30 23.96
C LYS A 189 -0.79 -10.09 24.15
N GLU A 190 0.01 -11.16 24.03
CA GLU A 190 1.47 -11.11 24.18
C GLU A 190 2.10 -10.23 23.07
N GLU A 191 1.70 -10.46 21.82
CA GLU A 191 2.24 -9.70 20.70
C GLU A 191 1.73 -8.25 20.68
N LEU A 192 0.49 -7.99 21.07
CA LEU A 192 -0.02 -6.63 21.21
C LEU A 192 0.77 -5.85 22.27
N LEU A 193 1.07 -6.45 23.44
CA LEU A 193 1.91 -5.80 24.45
C LEU A 193 3.31 -5.48 23.92
N LYS A 194 3.89 -6.40 23.15
CA LYS A 194 5.18 -6.20 22.49
C LYS A 194 5.13 -5.05 21.47
N HIS A 195 4.07 -4.98 20.65
CA HIS A 195 3.86 -3.90 19.70
C HIS A 195 3.71 -2.55 20.41
N LEU A 196 2.92 -2.48 21.48
CA LEU A 196 2.73 -1.27 22.26
C LEU A 196 4.03 -0.79 22.89
N THR A 197 4.80 -1.72 23.49
CA THR A 197 6.11 -1.40 24.09
C THR A 197 7.10 -0.88 23.04
N ALA A 198 7.20 -1.55 21.90
CA ALA A 198 8.07 -1.14 20.80
C ALA A 198 7.68 0.23 20.24
N SER A 199 6.38 0.46 20.07
CA SER A 199 5.85 1.75 19.61
C SER A 199 6.15 2.88 20.61
N TYR A 200 6.00 2.61 21.91
CA TYR A 200 6.37 3.56 22.96
C TYR A 200 7.85 3.93 22.92
N ASP A 201 8.74 2.95 22.73
CA ASP A 201 10.17 3.22 22.63
C ASP A 201 10.54 4.01 21.38
N VAL A 202 9.88 3.73 20.24
CA VAL A 202 10.01 4.56 19.03
C VAL A 202 9.61 5.99 19.35
N LEU A 203 8.45 6.21 19.96
CA LEU A 203 7.99 7.56 20.33
C LEU A 203 8.97 8.27 21.27
N ARG A 204 9.51 7.57 22.27
CA ARG A 204 10.53 8.11 23.17
C ARG A 204 11.84 8.46 22.49
N SER A 205 12.21 7.75 21.43
CA SER A 205 13.44 8.03 20.66
C SER A 205 13.36 9.34 19.86
N TYR A 206 12.16 9.82 19.61
CA TYR A 206 11.94 11.17 19.11
C TYR A 206 11.83 12.09 20.31
N SER A 207 12.75 13.02 20.46
CA SER A 207 12.61 14.10 21.44
C SER A 207 11.37 14.93 21.06
N PHE A 208 10.22 14.56 21.58
CA PHE A 208 9.02 15.40 21.52
C PHE A 208 9.23 16.53 22.51
N GLU A 209 9.92 17.58 22.09
CA GLU A 209 10.05 18.78 22.92
C GLU A 209 8.75 19.59 23.03
N HIS A 210 7.72 19.24 22.22
CA HIS A 210 6.42 19.93 22.24
C HIS A 210 5.29 18.98 21.81
N ILE A 211 4.64 18.32 22.74
CA ILE A 211 3.23 17.94 22.66
C ILE A 211 2.52 18.56 23.88
#